data_ac44ff3261a0d08a5207a88ffa5bce0e
#
_entry.id   ac44ff3261a0d08a5207a88ffa5bce0e
#
_cell.length_a   1.000
_cell.length_b   1.000
_cell.length_c   1.000
_cell.angle_alpha   90.00
_cell.angle_beta   90.00
_cell.angle_gamma   90.00
#
_symmetry.space_group_name_H-M   'P 1'
#
loop_
_entity.id
_entity.type
_entity.pdbx_description
1 polymer ?
#
loop_
_entity_poly.entity_id
_entity_poly.type
_entity_poly.pdbx_seq_one_letter_code
_entity_poly.pdbx_strand_id
1 'polypeptide(L)'
;MNTGFPVYTVTNECQDCYKCVRHCPCKAIRVTNGSASVIPELCVACGTCVKVCPAGAKRIRPDLNHAKFLISQGRKVYASIAPSWTSYFQELDSAKLIAVLKKLGFAGVSETALGAQLLSSETGRLLRENPGRLFISPACPATVSYIRKYLPERVDSIVPMLSPLLSHCRFLKKEYGSDIAVVFFGPCAAKKNESAAHPELLDVALTFDDLKLWMKQDGVDFLGTLPGAEDVFVPSAAVEGRLYAVEGGMNETLRGAPGDNSYYLTLSGLNNIKRVLGPKSRLDSLPHGVFIECLACNGGCVNGPSMHGDESSIGGILATIEESTVRNSLDRKVEVDISETFSADVQTEKPVSEEEIRSALAEIGKYAAEDELNCGGCGYPTCRDFAIARLSGKAESAMCLSHLRRMAQKKSNALIKYIPSGVVIADRNLKIIECNEAFASLFGEDTKMAYDAEPGLAGAELCTILDFTELFDTVLKTGKDLILNNQMEKDKIFNVTIFSIEPHQIVGAIIQDVTQTEMRREQIAEKANEVIKKNVETVQKIAMYLGEHMADTEILLHEVASGYKAKPKNPSEQAGG
;
A
#
# COMPACT_ATOMS: atom_id res chain seq x y z
N MET A 1 -11.91 8.38 13.03
CA MET A 1 -11.77 7.18 12.19
C MET A 1 -13.14 6.65 11.90
N ASN A 2 -13.49 6.48 10.62
CA ASN A 2 -14.82 6.00 10.24
C ASN A 2 -14.87 4.47 10.49
N THR A 3 -15.22 4.07 11.70
CA THR A 3 -15.20 2.70 12.19
C THR A 3 -16.42 1.86 11.76
N GLY A 4 -17.31 2.44 10.95
CA GLY A 4 -18.57 1.78 10.55
C GLY A 4 -18.46 0.74 9.43
N PHE A 5 -17.45 0.82 8.55
CA PHE A 5 -17.40 -0.01 7.36
C PHE A 5 -16.49 -1.25 7.53
N PRO A 6 -16.84 -2.43 6.93
CA PRO A 6 -16.13 -3.69 7.14
C PRO A 6 -14.66 -3.71 6.74
N VAL A 7 -14.24 -2.88 5.79
CA VAL A 7 -12.86 -2.82 5.30
C VAL A 7 -12.35 -1.38 5.40
N TYR A 8 -11.18 -1.21 5.98
CA TYR A 8 -10.56 0.11 6.16
C TYR A 8 -9.06 0.10 5.81
N THR A 9 -8.44 1.27 5.85
CA THR A 9 -7.00 1.44 5.62
C THR A 9 -6.32 1.99 6.86
N VAL A 10 -5.20 1.42 7.23
CA VAL A 10 -4.25 2.02 8.17
C VAL A 10 -3.34 2.93 7.37
N THR A 11 -3.58 4.25 7.47
CA THR A 11 -2.99 5.25 6.58
C THR A 11 -1.47 5.24 6.61
N ASN A 12 -0.87 5.15 7.81
CA ASN A 12 0.59 5.18 8.01
C ASN A 12 1.33 3.94 7.46
N GLU A 13 0.60 2.86 7.18
CA GLU A 13 1.16 1.62 6.64
C GLU A 13 0.99 1.55 5.11
N CYS A 14 0.23 2.48 4.51
CA CYS A 14 0.01 2.50 3.07
C CYS A 14 1.27 2.96 2.34
N GLN A 15 1.74 2.14 1.38
CA GLN A 15 2.95 2.41 0.58
C GLN A 15 2.63 2.96 -0.82
N ASP A 16 1.43 3.46 -1.04
CA ASP A 16 1.00 4.10 -2.30
C ASP A 16 1.27 3.25 -3.58
N CYS A 17 1.21 1.94 -3.45
CA CYS A 17 1.54 1.01 -4.54
C CYS A 17 0.38 0.76 -5.54
N TYR A 18 -0.82 1.29 -5.28
CA TYR A 18 -2.06 1.17 -6.07
C TYR A 18 -2.54 -0.26 -6.35
N LYS A 19 -1.97 -1.29 -5.72
CA LYS A 19 -2.36 -2.69 -5.96
C LYS A 19 -3.84 -2.92 -5.63
N CYS A 20 -4.34 -2.32 -4.54
CA CYS A 20 -5.75 -2.37 -4.17
C CYS A 20 -6.67 -1.69 -5.23
N VAL A 21 -6.23 -0.58 -5.86
CA VAL A 21 -6.98 0.10 -6.94
C VAL A 21 -7.07 -0.79 -8.18
N ARG A 22 -5.93 -1.39 -8.58
CA ARG A 22 -5.87 -2.29 -9.75
C ARG A 22 -6.81 -3.46 -9.62
N HIS A 23 -6.87 -4.09 -8.44
CA HIS A 23 -7.65 -5.31 -8.20
C HIS A 23 -9.08 -5.05 -7.71
N CYS A 24 -9.47 -3.80 -7.43
CA CYS A 24 -10.84 -3.50 -7.02
C CYS A 24 -11.82 -3.61 -8.21
N PRO A 25 -12.74 -4.57 -8.20
CA PRO A 25 -13.70 -4.74 -9.30
C PRO A 25 -14.70 -3.59 -9.39
N CYS A 26 -14.98 -2.94 -8.26
CA CYS A 26 -15.94 -1.83 -8.14
C CYS A 26 -15.27 -0.45 -8.28
N LYS A 27 -13.93 -0.37 -8.39
CA LYS A 27 -13.17 0.90 -8.33
C LYS A 27 -13.58 1.77 -7.12
N ALA A 28 -13.86 1.14 -6.00
CA ALA A 28 -14.29 1.74 -4.74
C ALA A 28 -13.10 2.13 -3.84
N ILE A 29 -11.98 2.51 -4.42
CA ILE A 29 -10.77 2.96 -3.72
C ILE A 29 -10.45 4.38 -4.20
N ARG A 30 -10.32 5.29 -3.25
CA ARG A 30 -9.82 6.65 -3.47
C ARG A 30 -8.36 6.73 -3.06
N VAL A 31 -7.55 7.41 -3.85
CA VAL A 31 -6.18 7.78 -3.48
C VAL A 31 -6.13 9.27 -3.25
N THR A 32 -5.62 9.69 -2.09
CA THR A 32 -5.47 11.09 -1.70
C THR A 32 -4.22 11.23 -0.83
N ASN A 33 -3.35 12.17 -1.19
CA ASN A 33 -2.08 12.43 -0.49
C ASN A 33 -1.23 11.16 -0.31
N GLY A 34 -1.11 10.37 -1.38
CA GLY A 34 -0.31 9.15 -1.38
C GLY A 34 -0.87 8.02 -0.52
N SER A 35 -2.15 8.06 -0.15
CA SER A 35 -2.79 6.99 0.63
C SER A 35 -4.11 6.55 0.03
N ALA A 36 -4.29 5.23 -0.04
CA ALA A 36 -5.50 4.62 -0.59
C ALA A 36 -6.55 4.38 0.50
N SER A 37 -7.75 4.95 0.37
CA SER A 37 -8.90 4.74 1.27
C SER A 37 -10.05 4.03 0.55
N VAL A 38 -10.93 3.38 1.31
CA VAL A 38 -12.14 2.74 0.77
C VAL A 38 -13.26 3.78 0.67
N ILE A 39 -14.04 3.73 -0.41
CA ILE A 39 -15.26 4.52 -0.61
C ILE A 39 -16.45 3.62 -0.23
N PRO A 40 -17.06 3.80 0.95
CA PRO A 40 -18.08 2.89 1.48
C PRO A 40 -19.29 2.72 0.56
N GLU A 41 -19.75 3.81 -0.05
CA GLU A 41 -20.94 3.84 -0.91
C GLU A 41 -20.79 2.95 -2.15
N LEU A 42 -19.57 2.87 -2.68
CA LEU A 42 -19.25 2.05 -3.85
C LEU A 42 -18.77 0.64 -3.49
N CYS A 43 -18.33 0.44 -2.26
CA CYS A 43 -17.71 -0.82 -1.86
C CYS A 43 -18.75 -1.89 -1.55
N VAL A 44 -18.48 -3.13 -2.00
CA VAL A 44 -19.29 -4.31 -1.71
C VAL A 44 -18.67 -5.23 -0.64
N ALA A 45 -17.65 -4.74 0.05
CA ALA A 45 -16.93 -5.44 1.12
C ALA A 45 -16.37 -6.84 0.72
N CYS A 46 -16.06 -7.07 -0.56
CA CYS A 46 -15.54 -8.36 -1.03
C CYS A 46 -14.17 -8.73 -0.45
N GLY A 47 -13.43 -7.76 0.13
CA GLY A 47 -12.14 -7.99 0.79
C GLY A 47 -10.95 -8.23 -0.16
N THR A 48 -11.10 -8.17 -1.48
CA THR A 48 -9.99 -8.35 -2.44
C THR A 48 -8.81 -7.43 -2.14
N CYS A 49 -9.09 -6.16 -1.77
CA CYS A 49 -8.04 -5.20 -1.42
C CYS A 49 -7.25 -5.58 -0.15
N VAL A 50 -7.83 -6.36 0.77
CA VAL A 50 -7.14 -6.92 1.94
C VAL A 50 -6.14 -7.98 1.49
N LYS A 51 -6.60 -8.98 0.70
CA LYS A 51 -5.75 -10.07 0.18
C LYS A 51 -4.53 -9.57 -0.62
N VAL A 52 -4.73 -8.56 -1.46
CA VAL A 52 -3.67 -8.11 -2.38
C VAL A 52 -2.74 -7.05 -1.79
N CYS A 53 -2.98 -6.55 -0.58
CA CYS A 53 -2.18 -5.49 0.01
C CYS A 53 -0.85 -6.03 0.54
N PRO A 54 0.31 -5.74 -0.08
CA PRO A 54 1.59 -6.31 0.36
C PRO A 54 2.05 -5.74 1.70
N ALA A 55 1.62 -4.52 2.04
CA ALA A 55 1.95 -3.86 3.29
C ALA A 55 0.98 -4.18 4.45
N GLY A 56 -0.08 -4.99 4.21
CA GLY A 56 -1.10 -5.26 5.23
C GLY A 56 -1.92 -4.04 5.68
N ALA A 57 -1.77 -2.90 4.97
CA ALA A 57 -2.45 -1.65 5.32
C ALA A 57 -3.98 -1.69 5.14
N LYS A 58 -4.50 -2.58 4.30
CA LYS A 58 -5.94 -2.85 4.18
C LYS A 58 -6.34 -3.94 5.15
N ARG A 59 -7.30 -3.64 6.03
CA ARG A 59 -7.71 -4.56 7.10
C ARG A 59 -9.22 -4.70 7.16
N ILE A 60 -9.66 -5.82 7.71
CA ILE A 60 -11.05 -6.06 8.08
C ILE A 60 -11.26 -5.44 9.47
N ARG A 61 -12.41 -4.81 9.68
CA ARG A 61 -12.77 -4.17 10.97
C ARG A 61 -12.77 -5.21 12.10
N PRO A 62 -12.05 -4.94 13.20
CA PRO A 62 -12.07 -5.81 14.37
C PRO A 62 -13.35 -5.55 15.18
N ASP A 63 -14.17 -6.58 15.39
CA ASP A 63 -15.39 -6.50 16.21
C ASP A 63 -15.33 -7.41 17.45
N LEU A 64 -14.16 -7.94 17.80
CA LEU A 64 -13.94 -8.88 18.88
C LEU A 64 -14.45 -8.37 20.24
N ASN A 65 -14.22 -7.10 20.54
CA ASN A 65 -14.65 -6.52 21.81
C ASN A 65 -16.18 -6.53 21.97
N HIS A 66 -16.93 -6.41 20.86
CA HIS A 66 -18.39 -6.52 20.91
C HIS A 66 -18.83 -7.95 21.27
N ALA A 67 -18.22 -8.97 20.71
CA ALA A 67 -18.52 -10.36 21.06
C ALA A 67 -18.19 -10.66 22.54
N LYS A 68 -17.03 -10.22 23.03
CA LYS A 68 -16.66 -10.34 24.45
C LYS A 68 -17.67 -9.63 25.37
N PHE A 69 -18.13 -8.46 24.98
CA PHE A 69 -19.14 -7.71 25.71
C PHE A 69 -20.46 -8.48 25.81
N LEU A 70 -20.96 -9.07 24.72
CA LEU A 70 -22.19 -9.88 24.73
C LEU A 70 -22.13 -11.02 25.75
N ILE A 71 -21.01 -11.74 25.80
CA ILE A 71 -20.79 -12.83 26.76
C ILE A 71 -20.75 -12.27 28.20
N SER A 72 -20.05 -11.16 28.43
CA SER A 72 -19.91 -10.54 29.75
C SER A 72 -21.24 -10.05 30.35
N GLN A 73 -22.22 -9.77 29.50
CA GLN A 73 -23.58 -9.39 29.92
C GLN A 73 -24.43 -10.59 30.40
N GLY A 74 -23.90 -11.78 30.37
CA GLY A 74 -24.63 -13.01 30.79
C GLY A 74 -25.70 -13.46 29.78
N ARG A 75 -25.73 -12.92 28.56
CA ARG A 75 -26.59 -13.43 27.50
C ARG A 75 -26.13 -14.82 27.06
N LYS A 76 -27.06 -15.67 26.68
CA LYS A 76 -26.74 -16.94 26.01
C LYS A 76 -26.26 -16.62 24.58
N VAL A 77 -24.95 -16.76 24.33
CA VAL A 77 -24.33 -16.50 23.05
C VAL A 77 -24.05 -17.80 22.33
N TYR A 78 -24.56 -17.93 21.11
CA TYR A 78 -24.30 -19.07 20.23
C TYR A 78 -23.31 -18.69 19.12
N ALA A 79 -22.35 -19.58 18.87
CA ALA A 79 -21.44 -19.44 17.74
C ALA A 79 -22.04 -20.06 16.46
N SER A 80 -22.09 -19.29 15.38
CA SER A 80 -22.38 -19.79 14.03
C SER A 80 -21.06 -19.90 13.27
N ILE A 81 -20.60 -21.13 12.95
CA ILE A 81 -19.30 -21.39 12.32
C ILE A 81 -19.49 -21.63 10.82
N ALA A 82 -18.76 -20.87 10.00
CA ALA A 82 -18.73 -21.09 8.55
C ALA A 82 -18.09 -22.45 8.19
N PRO A 83 -18.60 -23.17 7.18
CA PRO A 83 -18.05 -24.49 6.81
C PRO A 83 -16.57 -24.48 6.43
N SER A 84 -16.05 -23.35 5.95
CA SER A 84 -14.62 -23.14 5.65
C SER A 84 -13.69 -23.21 6.87
N TRP A 85 -14.22 -23.44 8.08
CA TRP A 85 -13.39 -23.65 9.28
C TRP A 85 -12.47 -24.86 9.12
N THR A 86 -12.89 -25.91 8.45
CA THR A 86 -12.11 -27.12 8.15
C THR A 86 -10.86 -26.81 7.32
N SER A 87 -11.00 -25.88 6.38
CA SER A 87 -9.88 -25.39 5.57
C SER A 87 -8.92 -24.46 6.35
N TYR A 88 -9.44 -23.70 7.32
CA TYR A 88 -8.65 -22.74 8.09
C TYR A 88 -7.92 -23.39 9.29
N PHE A 89 -8.57 -24.35 9.96
CA PHE A 89 -8.09 -25.05 11.14
C PHE A 89 -7.84 -26.54 10.83
N GLN A 90 -7.03 -26.83 9.82
CA GLN A 90 -6.79 -28.20 9.31
C GLN A 90 -6.31 -29.22 10.36
N GLU A 91 -5.75 -28.74 11.47
CA GLU A 91 -5.24 -29.58 12.57
C GLU A 91 -6.31 -29.93 13.62
N LEU A 92 -7.55 -29.48 13.44
CA LEU A 92 -8.60 -29.65 14.43
C LEU A 92 -9.72 -30.55 13.93
N ASP A 93 -10.25 -31.34 14.88
CA ASP A 93 -11.59 -31.93 14.78
C ASP A 93 -12.68 -30.97 15.31
N SER A 94 -13.92 -31.27 14.96
CA SER A 94 -15.06 -30.44 15.35
C SER A 94 -15.26 -30.39 16.87
N ALA A 95 -15.04 -31.49 17.60
CA ALA A 95 -15.22 -31.56 19.05
C ALA A 95 -14.24 -30.61 19.77
N LYS A 96 -13.00 -30.57 19.29
CA LYS A 96 -11.97 -29.68 19.86
C LYS A 96 -12.30 -28.21 19.61
N LEU A 97 -12.75 -27.86 18.40
CA LEU A 97 -13.20 -26.50 18.09
C LEU A 97 -14.36 -26.06 18.97
N ILE A 98 -15.34 -26.96 19.19
CA ILE A 98 -16.50 -26.73 20.06
C ILE A 98 -16.06 -26.51 21.50
N ALA A 99 -15.18 -27.37 22.01
CA ALA A 99 -14.64 -27.24 23.37
C ALA A 99 -13.92 -25.91 23.60
N VAL A 100 -13.13 -25.45 22.60
CA VAL A 100 -12.46 -24.16 22.65
C VAL A 100 -13.47 -22.99 22.71
N LEU A 101 -14.50 -23.01 21.86
CA LEU A 101 -15.53 -21.96 21.85
C LEU A 101 -16.35 -21.96 23.16
N LYS A 102 -16.68 -23.10 23.71
CA LYS A 102 -17.34 -23.18 25.03
C LYS A 102 -16.45 -22.61 26.16
N LYS A 103 -15.13 -22.85 26.12
CA LYS A 103 -14.19 -22.22 27.06
C LYS A 103 -14.14 -20.69 26.93
N LEU A 104 -14.38 -20.15 25.75
CA LEU A 104 -14.51 -18.70 25.51
C LEU A 104 -15.86 -18.14 25.97
N GLY A 105 -16.77 -18.97 26.47
CA GLY A 105 -18.05 -18.56 27.05
C GLY A 105 -19.27 -18.71 26.16
N PHE A 106 -19.17 -19.40 25.03
CA PHE A 106 -20.30 -19.69 24.17
C PHE A 106 -21.20 -20.77 24.77
N ALA A 107 -22.53 -20.54 24.74
CA ALA A 107 -23.53 -21.47 25.24
C ALA A 107 -23.69 -22.72 24.34
N GLY A 108 -23.39 -22.55 23.04
CA GLY A 108 -23.40 -23.64 22.08
C GLY A 108 -22.73 -23.21 20.78
N VAL A 109 -22.32 -24.18 19.97
CA VAL A 109 -21.68 -24.01 18.68
C VAL A 109 -22.51 -24.70 17.63
N SER A 110 -22.84 -23.99 16.57
CA SER A 110 -23.69 -24.45 15.47
C SER A 110 -23.06 -24.15 14.13
N GLU A 111 -23.37 -24.94 13.12
CA GLU A 111 -22.82 -24.78 11.78
C GLU A 111 -23.73 -23.89 10.92
N THR A 112 -23.16 -22.84 10.33
CA THR A 112 -23.86 -22.01 9.34
C THR A 112 -24.42 -22.85 8.17
N ALA A 113 -23.82 -24.00 7.94
CA ALA A 113 -24.26 -25.00 6.96
C ALA A 113 -25.71 -25.48 7.15
N LEU A 114 -26.26 -25.45 8.38
CA LEU A 114 -27.67 -25.73 8.61
C LEU A 114 -28.57 -24.71 7.88
N GLY A 115 -28.21 -23.43 7.92
CA GLY A 115 -28.93 -22.40 7.15
C GLY A 115 -28.79 -22.58 5.65
N ALA A 116 -27.63 -23.09 5.19
CA ALA A 116 -27.44 -23.44 3.78
C ALA A 116 -28.39 -24.56 3.32
N GLN A 117 -28.59 -25.56 4.17
CA GLN A 117 -29.54 -26.65 3.91
C GLN A 117 -30.99 -26.15 3.79
N LEU A 118 -31.40 -25.20 4.66
CA LEU A 118 -32.71 -24.57 4.59
C LEU A 118 -32.88 -23.81 3.27
N LEU A 119 -31.86 -23.03 2.90
CA LEU A 119 -31.84 -22.25 1.66
C LEU A 119 -31.92 -23.17 0.42
N SER A 120 -31.18 -24.30 0.40
CA SER A 120 -31.28 -25.29 -0.69
C SER A 120 -32.68 -25.83 -0.85
N SER A 121 -33.32 -26.22 0.23
CA SER A 121 -34.67 -26.78 0.21
C SER A 121 -35.69 -25.80 -0.37
N GLU A 122 -35.69 -24.55 0.11
CA GLU A 122 -36.59 -23.51 -0.39
C GLU A 122 -36.24 -23.05 -1.83
N THR A 123 -34.94 -22.95 -2.17
CA THR A 123 -34.52 -22.66 -3.53
C THR A 123 -34.96 -23.75 -4.50
N GLY A 124 -34.76 -25.03 -4.13
CA GLY A 124 -35.25 -26.17 -4.95
C GLY A 124 -36.76 -26.15 -5.15
N ARG A 125 -37.53 -25.75 -4.13
CA ARG A 125 -38.99 -25.54 -4.27
C ARG A 125 -39.30 -24.41 -5.26
N LEU A 126 -38.61 -23.25 -5.10
CA LEU A 126 -38.81 -22.07 -5.96
C LEU A 126 -38.50 -22.37 -7.44
N LEU A 127 -37.44 -23.12 -7.73
CA LEU A 127 -37.05 -23.51 -9.09
C LEU A 127 -38.13 -24.38 -9.76
N ARG A 128 -38.70 -25.36 -9.02
CA ARG A 128 -39.78 -26.21 -9.52
C ARG A 128 -41.07 -25.43 -9.81
N GLU A 129 -41.39 -24.46 -8.97
CA GLU A 129 -42.57 -23.60 -9.11
C GLU A 129 -42.45 -22.57 -10.24
N ASN A 130 -41.22 -22.25 -10.68
CA ASN A 130 -40.94 -21.23 -11.70
C ASN A 130 -40.05 -21.76 -12.83
N PRO A 131 -40.47 -22.75 -13.59
CA PRO A 131 -39.69 -23.33 -14.68
C PRO A 131 -39.40 -22.27 -15.76
N GLY A 132 -38.18 -22.27 -16.27
CA GLY A 132 -37.76 -21.36 -17.34
C GLY A 132 -37.30 -19.99 -16.89
N ARG A 133 -37.32 -19.67 -15.59
CA ARG A 133 -36.85 -18.39 -15.05
C ARG A 133 -35.35 -18.42 -14.69
N LEU A 134 -34.69 -17.24 -14.80
CA LEU A 134 -33.34 -17.03 -14.30
C LEU A 134 -33.38 -16.74 -12.80
N PHE A 135 -32.58 -17.48 -12.04
CA PHE A 135 -32.35 -17.21 -10.63
C PHE A 135 -30.86 -17.12 -10.30
N ILE A 136 -30.52 -16.22 -9.37
CA ILE A 136 -29.15 -15.99 -8.87
C ILE A 136 -29.13 -16.24 -7.36
N SER A 137 -28.12 -16.97 -6.90
CA SER A 137 -27.94 -17.31 -5.49
C SER A 137 -27.83 -16.08 -4.58
N PRO A 138 -28.54 -16.04 -3.43
CA PRO A 138 -28.42 -14.98 -2.43
C PRO A 138 -27.31 -15.26 -1.41
N ALA A 139 -26.57 -16.38 -1.55
CA ALA A 139 -25.66 -16.89 -0.52
C ALA A 139 -24.47 -15.97 -0.24
N CYS A 140 -23.98 -15.24 -1.25
CA CYS A 140 -22.82 -14.38 -1.11
C CYS A 140 -23.21 -12.89 -0.97
N PRO A 141 -23.11 -12.27 0.22
CA PRO A 141 -23.54 -10.88 0.43
C PRO A 141 -22.75 -9.86 -0.39
N ALA A 142 -21.48 -10.15 -0.70
CA ALA A 142 -20.69 -9.28 -1.56
C ALA A 142 -21.20 -9.29 -3.01
N THR A 143 -21.66 -10.45 -3.51
CA THR A 143 -22.27 -10.57 -4.84
C THR A 143 -23.65 -9.93 -4.88
N VAL A 144 -24.49 -10.17 -3.88
CA VAL A 144 -25.81 -9.52 -3.76
C VAL A 144 -25.65 -7.99 -3.75
N SER A 145 -24.72 -7.47 -2.93
CA SER A 145 -24.41 -6.03 -2.91
C SER A 145 -23.89 -5.53 -4.26
N TYR A 146 -23.08 -6.34 -4.97
CA TYR A 146 -22.59 -5.99 -6.30
C TYR A 146 -23.72 -5.88 -7.31
N ILE A 147 -24.64 -6.85 -7.34
CA ILE A 147 -25.79 -6.85 -8.24
C ILE A 147 -26.68 -5.65 -7.95
N ARG A 148 -27.01 -5.40 -6.69
CA ARG A 148 -27.85 -4.26 -6.28
C ARG A 148 -27.27 -2.90 -6.69
N LYS A 149 -25.94 -2.75 -6.63
CA LYS A 149 -25.25 -1.49 -6.94
C LYS A 149 -24.93 -1.30 -8.42
N TYR A 150 -24.54 -2.37 -9.12
CA TYR A 150 -23.91 -2.28 -10.44
C TYR A 150 -24.66 -3.01 -11.56
N LEU A 151 -25.64 -3.84 -11.21
CA LEU A 151 -26.47 -4.62 -12.16
C LEU A 151 -27.94 -4.57 -11.75
N PRO A 152 -28.54 -3.36 -11.64
CA PRO A 152 -29.90 -3.20 -11.12
C PRO A 152 -30.95 -4.00 -11.91
N GLU A 153 -30.69 -4.25 -13.19
CA GLU A 153 -31.56 -5.07 -14.06
C GLU A 153 -31.59 -6.56 -13.68
N ARG A 154 -30.68 -7.01 -12.80
CA ARG A 154 -30.59 -8.39 -12.32
C ARG A 154 -31.10 -8.57 -10.89
N VAL A 155 -31.54 -7.53 -10.23
CA VAL A 155 -31.98 -7.60 -8.82
C VAL A 155 -33.17 -8.56 -8.66
N ASP A 156 -34.14 -8.50 -9.57
CA ASP A 156 -35.31 -9.37 -9.56
C ASP A 156 -35.00 -10.85 -9.87
N SER A 157 -33.78 -11.14 -10.33
CA SER A 157 -33.30 -12.51 -10.53
C SER A 157 -32.65 -13.09 -9.26
N ILE A 158 -32.37 -12.30 -8.26
CA ILE A 158 -31.83 -12.82 -6.98
C ILE A 158 -32.95 -13.63 -6.31
N VAL A 159 -32.65 -14.86 -5.88
CA VAL A 159 -33.56 -15.66 -5.08
C VAL A 159 -34.01 -14.86 -3.87
N PRO A 160 -35.32 -14.61 -3.66
CA PRO A 160 -35.82 -13.70 -2.63
C PRO A 160 -35.78 -14.34 -1.23
N MET A 161 -34.59 -14.70 -0.79
CA MET A 161 -34.35 -15.40 0.47
C MET A 161 -33.10 -14.84 1.19
N LEU A 162 -33.08 -14.97 2.50
CA LEU A 162 -31.95 -14.68 3.37
C LEU A 162 -30.72 -15.49 2.95
N SER A 163 -29.53 -14.96 3.23
CA SER A 163 -28.29 -15.73 3.07
C SER A 163 -28.26 -16.93 4.02
N PRO A 164 -27.40 -17.93 3.76
CA PRO A 164 -27.24 -19.07 4.68
C PRO A 164 -27.01 -18.68 6.13
N LEU A 165 -26.22 -17.62 6.36
CA LEU A 165 -25.95 -17.14 7.72
C LEU A 165 -27.19 -16.56 8.38
N LEU A 166 -27.91 -15.67 7.72
CA LEU A 166 -29.11 -15.06 8.30
C LEU A 166 -30.23 -16.09 8.48
N SER A 167 -30.38 -17.03 7.54
CA SER A 167 -31.29 -18.19 7.68
C SER A 167 -30.95 -19.04 8.90
N HIS A 168 -29.65 -19.29 9.13
CA HIS A 168 -29.18 -19.99 10.30
C HIS A 168 -29.42 -19.23 11.60
N CYS A 169 -29.17 -17.92 11.61
CA CYS A 169 -29.46 -17.09 12.79
C CYS A 169 -30.95 -17.13 13.16
N ARG A 170 -31.83 -17.04 12.15
CA ARG A 170 -33.28 -17.13 12.35
C ARG A 170 -33.69 -18.51 12.88
N PHE A 171 -33.09 -19.57 12.37
CA PHE A 171 -33.26 -20.93 12.87
C PHE A 171 -32.83 -21.07 14.32
N LEU A 172 -31.63 -20.61 14.70
CA LEU A 172 -31.14 -20.65 16.08
C LEU A 172 -32.03 -19.86 17.04
N LYS A 173 -32.53 -18.68 16.65
CA LYS A 173 -33.45 -17.88 17.45
C LYS A 173 -34.81 -18.56 17.65
N LYS A 174 -35.26 -19.36 16.68
CA LYS A 174 -36.45 -20.20 16.84
C LYS A 174 -36.22 -21.34 17.82
N GLU A 175 -35.07 -22.02 17.73
CA GLU A 175 -34.75 -23.20 18.55
C GLU A 175 -34.43 -22.83 20.02
N TYR A 176 -33.72 -21.75 20.26
CA TYR A 176 -33.14 -21.43 21.58
C TYR A 176 -33.72 -20.16 22.22
N GLY A 177 -34.67 -19.51 21.53
CA GLY A 177 -35.31 -18.27 21.99
C GLY A 177 -34.82 -17.02 21.26
N SER A 178 -35.69 -16.03 21.14
CA SER A 178 -35.40 -14.78 20.41
C SER A 178 -34.38 -13.89 21.13
N ASP A 179 -34.13 -14.11 22.41
CA ASP A 179 -33.25 -13.35 23.29
C ASP A 179 -31.77 -13.79 23.22
N ILE A 180 -31.48 -14.91 22.57
CA ILE A 180 -30.08 -15.34 22.37
C ILE A 180 -29.32 -14.33 21.51
N ALA A 181 -27.99 -14.27 21.72
CA ALA A 181 -27.08 -13.59 20.81
C ALA A 181 -26.42 -14.60 19.86
N VAL A 182 -26.21 -14.20 18.62
CA VAL A 182 -25.49 -15.02 17.62
C VAL A 182 -24.23 -14.30 17.17
N VAL A 183 -23.09 -14.97 17.30
CA VAL A 183 -21.80 -14.52 16.80
C VAL A 183 -21.33 -15.43 15.69
N PHE A 184 -21.10 -14.87 14.52
CA PHE A 184 -20.58 -15.60 13.38
C PHE A 184 -19.06 -15.62 13.36
N PHE A 185 -18.46 -16.75 12.98
CA PHE A 185 -17.05 -16.89 12.65
C PHE A 185 -16.87 -17.42 11.23
N GLY A 186 -16.08 -16.71 10.42
CA GLY A 186 -15.83 -17.15 9.05
C GLY A 186 -14.86 -16.26 8.29
N PRO A 187 -14.58 -16.53 7.00
CA PRO A 187 -13.52 -15.86 6.25
C PRO A 187 -13.95 -14.54 5.58
N CYS A 188 -15.19 -14.08 5.78
CA CYS A 188 -15.83 -13.10 4.92
C CYS A 188 -16.00 -11.72 5.57
N ALA A 189 -15.43 -10.68 4.95
CA ALA A 189 -15.64 -9.30 5.40
C ALA A 189 -17.08 -8.79 5.17
N ALA A 190 -17.76 -9.23 4.09
CA ALA A 190 -19.11 -8.77 3.76
C ALA A 190 -20.19 -9.26 4.76
N LYS A 191 -19.93 -10.32 5.52
CA LYS A 191 -20.80 -10.78 6.61
C LYS A 191 -20.96 -9.75 7.74
N LYS A 192 -20.02 -8.82 7.89
CA LYS A 192 -20.15 -7.68 8.81
C LYS A 192 -21.23 -6.68 8.35
N ASN A 193 -21.50 -6.60 7.04
CA ASN A 193 -22.62 -5.79 6.53
C ASN A 193 -23.96 -6.47 6.82
N GLU A 194 -24.05 -7.80 6.78
CA GLU A 194 -25.26 -8.52 7.17
C GLU A 194 -25.58 -8.30 8.65
N SER A 195 -24.59 -8.34 9.54
CA SER A 195 -24.77 -8.02 10.95
C SER A 195 -25.27 -6.57 11.16
N ALA A 196 -24.78 -5.63 10.35
CA ALA A 196 -25.24 -4.24 10.43
C ALA A 196 -26.65 -4.03 9.85
N ALA A 197 -27.04 -4.82 8.84
CA ALA A 197 -28.35 -4.75 8.18
C ALA A 197 -29.45 -5.51 8.95
N HIS A 198 -29.10 -6.58 9.65
CA HIS A 198 -30.03 -7.45 10.36
C HIS A 198 -29.54 -7.67 11.82
N PRO A 199 -29.45 -6.60 12.65
CA PRO A 199 -28.99 -6.70 14.03
C PRO A 199 -29.96 -7.52 14.92
N GLU A 200 -31.21 -7.70 14.48
CA GLU A 200 -32.20 -8.56 15.16
C GLU A 200 -31.91 -10.05 14.97
N LEU A 201 -31.12 -10.43 13.97
CA LEU A 201 -30.73 -11.83 13.68
C LEU A 201 -29.30 -12.13 14.08
N LEU A 202 -28.35 -11.29 13.65
CA LEU A 202 -26.92 -11.50 13.80
C LEU A 202 -26.31 -10.35 14.60
N ASP A 203 -25.85 -10.63 15.81
CA ASP A 203 -25.28 -9.61 16.68
C ASP A 203 -23.88 -9.19 16.23
N VAL A 204 -23.00 -10.13 15.89
CA VAL A 204 -21.60 -9.85 15.48
C VAL A 204 -21.11 -10.84 14.43
N ALA A 205 -20.33 -10.35 13.45
CA ALA A 205 -19.59 -11.20 12.53
C ALA A 205 -18.08 -11.03 12.76
N LEU A 206 -17.40 -12.11 13.11
CA LEU A 206 -15.96 -12.20 13.35
C LEU A 206 -15.26 -13.01 12.25
N THR A 207 -13.98 -12.75 12.08
CA THR A 207 -13.12 -13.57 11.23
C THR A 207 -12.50 -14.72 12.01
N PHE A 208 -11.94 -15.72 11.33
CA PHE A 208 -11.15 -16.77 11.98
C PHE A 208 -9.87 -16.20 12.62
N ASP A 209 -9.32 -15.11 12.08
CA ASP A 209 -8.20 -14.38 12.69
C ASP A 209 -8.62 -13.74 14.02
N ASP A 210 -9.84 -13.19 14.09
CA ASP A 210 -10.40 -12.66 15.33
C ASP A 210 -10.53 -13.78 16.37
N LEU A 211 -10.91 -15.00 15.98
CA LEU A 211 -10.97 -16.16 16.87
C LEU A 211 -9.58 -16.55 17.38
N LYS A 212 -8.57 -16.66 16.52
CA LYS A 212 -7.19 -16.92 16.94
C LYS A 212 -6.68 -15.85 17.92
N LEU A 213 -6.98 -14.59 17.62
CA LEU A 213 -6.61 -13.48 18.50
C LEU A 213 -7.30 -13.58 19.86
N TRP A 214 -8.58 -13.93 19.88
CA TRP A 214 -9.35 -14.12 21.10
C TRP A 214 -8.74 -15.20 22.00
N MET A 215 -8.50 -16.38 21.43
CA MET A 215 -7.88 -17.50 22.15
C MET A 215 -6.53 -17.10 22.76
N LYS A 216 -5.69 -16.40 21.97
CA LYS A 216 -4.40 -15.90 22.46
C LYS A 216 -4.54 -14.91 23.60
N GLN A 217 -5.50 -13.98 23.54
CA GLN A 217 -5.74 -12.98 24.59
C GLN A 217 -6.23 -13.60 25.90
N ASP A 218 -7.09 -14.61 25.80
CA ASP A 218 -7.71 -15.25 26.97
C ASP A 218 -6.94 -16.50 27.43
N GLY A 219 -5.78 -16.79 26.83
CA GLY A 219 -4.89 -17.89 27.21
C GLY A 219 -5.51 -19.28 26.96
N VAL A 220 -6.46 -19.41 26.04
CA VAL A 220 -7.05 -20.69 25.67
C VAL A 220 -6.09 -21.46 24.77
N ASP A 221 -5.52 -22.54 25.31
CA ASP A 221 -4.66 -23.42 24.52
C ASP A 221 -5.49 -24.28 23.57
N PHE A 222 -5.28 -24.02 22.28
CA PHE A 222 -6.00 -24.63 21.18
C PHE A 222 -5.68 -26.14 21.03
N LEU A 223 -4.40 -26.49 21.13
CA LEU A 223 -3.95 -27.87 20.96
C LEU A 223 -4.14 -28.70 22.24
N GLY A 224 -3.95 -28.09 23.39
CA GLY A 224 -4.09 -28.73 24.69
C GLY A 224 -5.53 -28.81 25.23
N THR A 225 -6.53 -28.26 24.54
CA THR A 225 -7.92 -28.40 24.93
C THR A 225 -8.42 -29.80 24.60
N LEU A 226 -8.84 -30.53 25.65
CA LEU A 226 -9.44 -31.86 25.52
C LEU A 226 -10.97 -31.72 25.39
N PRO A 227 -11.59 -32.26 24.35
CA PRO A 227 -13.04 -32.25 24.19
C PRO A 227 -13.71 -33.29 25.07
N GLY A 228 -14.94 -33.00 25.54
CA GLY A 228 -15.83 -33.94 26.20
C GLY A 228 -16.83 -34.58 25.24
N ALA A 229 -17.60 -35.54 25.71
CA ALA A 229 -18.64 -36.17 24.89
C ALA A 229 -19.80 -35.22 24.53
N GLU A 230 -19.96 -34.11 25.27
CA GLU A 230 -20.96 -33.07 25.07
C GLU A 230 -20.50 -32.01 24.05
N ASP A 231 -19.25 -32.09 23.54
CA ASP A 231 -18.73 -31.13 22.57
C ASP A 231 -19.12 -31.54 21.15
N VAL A 232 -20.41 -31.38 20.88
CA VAL A 232 -21.03 -31.63 19.58
C VAL A 232 -21.73 -30.38 19.06
N PHE A 233 -21.90 -30.30 17.77
CA PHE A 233 -22.69 -29.23 17.15
C PHE A 233 -24.16 -29.28 17.56
N VAL A 234 -24.74 -28.12 17.82
CA VAL A 234 -26.14 -27.99 18.24
C VAL A 234 -26.95 -27.22 17.19
N PRO A 235 -28.24 -27.55 16.96
CA PRO A 235 -28.97 -28.70 17.54
C PRO A 235 -28.53 -30.04 16.95
N SER A 236 -27.84 -30.03 15.82
CA SER A 236 -27.29 -31.19 15.10
C SER A 236 -26.12 -30.79 14.22
N ALA A 237 -25.30 -31.73 13.78
CA ALA A 237 -24.31 -31.51 12.73
C ALA A 237 -25.01 -31.30 11.37
N ALA A 238 -24.42 -30.43 10.55
CA ALA A 238 -24.84 -30.24 9.17
C ALA A 238 -24.33 -31.37 8.27
N VAL A 239 -24.89 -31.47 7.09
CA VAL A 239 -24.55 -32.49 6.10
C VAL A 239 -24.08 -31.79 4.81
N GLU A 240 -24.94 -31.78 3.74
CA GLU A 240 -24.64 -31.24 2.42
C GLU A 240 -24.42 -29.71 2.41
N GLY A 241 -24.96 -28.98 3.37
CA GLY A 241 -24.80 -27.53 3.46
C GLY A 241 -23.35 -27.06 3.66
N ARG A 242 -22.46 -27.96 4.09
CA ARG A 242 -21.01 -27.64 4.20
C ARG A 242 -20.37 -27.37 2.85
N LEU A 243 -20.91 -27.92 1.76
CA LEU A 243 -20.44 -27.69 0.39
C LEU A 243 -20.53 -26.21 -0.06
N TYR A 244 -21.36 -25.39 0.57
CA TYR A 244 -21.46 -23.96 0.23
C TYR A 244 -20.16 -23.17 0.39
N ALA A 245 -19.16 -23.71 1.08
CA ALA A 245 -17.86 -23.08 1.20
C ALA A 245 -16.98 -23.21 -0.05
N VAL A 246 -17.27 -24.16 -0.93
CA VAL A 246 -16.53 -24.42 -2.17
C VAL A 246 -17.32 -23.97 -3.39
N GLU A 247 -16.61 -23.68 -4.47
CA GLU A 247 -17.22 -23.32 -5.75
C GLU A 247 -18.05 -24.47 -6.33
N GLY A 248 -19.30 -24.19 -6.71
CA GLY A 248 -20.23 -25.19 -7.20
C GLY A 248 -21.01 -25.91 -6.10
N GLY A 249 -20.68 -25.70 -4.84
CA GLY A 249 -21.24 -26.45 -3.73
C GLY A 249 -22.74 -26.26 -3.55
N MET A 250 -23.28 -25.07 -3.73
CA MET A 250 -24.74 -24.86 -3.72
C MET A 250 -25.39 -25.59 -4.87
N ASN A 251 -24.83 -25.56 -6.07
CA ASN A 251 -25.36 -26.28 -7.23
C ASN A 251 -25.47 -27.79 -6.98
N GLU A 252 -24.43 -28.38 -6.33
CA GLU A 252 -24.45 -29.81 -6.01
C GLU A 252 -25.58 -30.16 -5.03
N THR A 253 -25.93 -29.27 -4.11
CA THR A 253 -27.06 -29.51 -3.19
C THR A 253 -28.44 -29.38 -3.85
N LEU A 254 -28.53 -28.74 -5.01
CA LEU A 254 -29.78 -28.52 -5.76
C LEU A 254 -29.98 -29.53 -6.88
N ARG A 255 -28.89 -30.09 -7.44
CA ARG A 255 -28.97 -31.03 -8.57
C ARG A 255 -29.74 -32.30 -8.23
N GLY A 256 -30.50 -32.78 -9.20
CA GLY A 256 -31.24 -34.02 -9.07
C GLY A 256 -32.56 -33.88 -8.32
N ALA A 257 -33.04 -32.67 -8.07
CA ALA A 257 -34.42 -32.46 -7.60
C ALA A 257 -35.43 -33.03 -8.59
N PRO A 258 -36.40 -33.85 -8.18
CA PRO A 258 -37.42 -34.38 -9.08
C PRO A 258 -38.18 -33.24 -9.77
N GLY A 259 -38.26 -33.27 -11.11
CA GLY A 259 -39.01 -32.31 -11.93
C GLY A 259 -38.29 -30.99 -12.20
N ASP A 260 -37.01 -30.86 -11.82
CA ASP A 260 -36.20 -29.69 -12.15
C ASP A 260 -35.44 -29.91 -13.46
N ASN A 261 -35.68 -29.03 -14.45
CA ASN A 261 -35.01 -29.00 -15.74
C ASN A 261 -34.08 -27.76 -15.90
N SER A 262 -33.69 -27.16 -14.81
CA SER A 262 -32.83 -25.96 -14.81
C SER A 262 -31.36 -26.28 -15.12
N TYR A 263 -30.71 -25.37 -15.81
CA TYR A 263 -29.23 -25.38 -15.93
C TYR A 263 -28.60 -24.77 -14.69
N TYR A 264 -27.60 -25.45 -14.16
CA TYR A 264 -26.85 -25.00 -13.00
C TYR A 264 -25.47 -24.48 -13.42
N LEU A 265 -25.22 -23.20 -13.20
CA LEU A 265 -23.96 -22.52 -13.53
C LEU A 265 -23.29 -21.99 -12.27
N THR A 266 -21.98 -21.98 -12.27
CA THR A 266 -21.19 -21.36 -11.19
C THR A 266 -20.32 -20.23 -11.73
N LEU A 267 -20.37 -19.09 -11.07
CA LEU A 267 -19.54 -17.93 -11.36
C LEU A 267 -18.78 -17.52 -10.10
N SER A 268 -17.45 -17.60 -10.15
CA SER A 268 -16.60 -17.10 -9.07
C SER A 268 -15.74 -15.90 -9.52
N GLY A 269 -15.55 -14.95 -8.61
CA GLY A 269 -14.89 -13.69 -8.84
C GLY A 269 -15.77 -12.61 -9.47
N LEU A 270 -15.82 -11.44 -8.84
CA LEU A 270 -16.69 -10.32 -9.27
C LEU A 270 -16.43 -9.85 -10.71
N ASN A 271 -15.21 -9.99 -11.23
CA ASN A 271 -14.92 -9.64 -12.63
C ASN A 271 -15.61 -10.60 -13.62
N ASN A 272 -15.69 -11.89 -13.31
CA ASN A 272 -16.42 -12.88 -14.10
C ASN A 272 -17.92 -12.62 -14.01
N ILE A 273 -18.44 -12.35 -12.82
CA ILE A 273 -19.84 -12.01 -12.58
C ILE A 273 -20.24 -10.78 -13.41
N LYS A 274 -19.42 -9.71 -13.35
CA LYS A 274 -19.62 -8.51 -14.17
C LYS A 274 -19.70 -8.81 -15.66
N ARG A 275 -18.82 -9.67 -16.17
CA ARG A 275 -18.76 -10.01 -17.59
C ARG A 275 -19.98 -10.82 -18.05
N VAL A 276 -20.41 -11.78 -17.23
CA VAL A 276 -21.48 -12.72 -17.59
C VAL A 276 -22.86 -12.14 -17.33
N LEU A 277 -23.09 -11.46 -16.20
CA LEU A 277 -24.40 -10.91 -15.83
C LEU A 277 -24.66 -9.50 -16.37
N GLY A 278 -23.64 -8.84 -16.93
CA GLY A 278 -23.75 -7.44 -17.40
C GLY A 278 -24.74 -7.26 -18.56
N PRO A 279 -25.03 -6.02 -18.97
CA PRO A 279 -26.12 -5.67 -19.91
C PRO A 279 -26.03 -6.32 -21.29
N LYS A 280 -24.86 -6.83 -21.68
CA LYS A 280 -24.63 -7.50 -22.96
C LYS A 280 -24.94 -9.02 -22.93
N SER A 281 -25.36 -9.54 -21.77
CA SER A 281 -25.65 -10.99 -21.65
C SER A 281 -26.96 -11.36 -22.33
N ARG A 282 -27.00 -12.57 -22.92
CA ARG A 282 -28.19 -13.13 -23.53
C ARG A 282 -28.90 -14.15 -22.63
N LEU A 283 -28.69 -14.06 -21.32
CA LEU A 283 -29.25 -15.04 -20.36
C LEU A 283 -30.76 -15.05 -20.35
N ASP A 284 -31.41 -13.93 -20.63
CA ASP A 284 -32.88 -13.81 -20.65
C ASP A 284 -33.54 -14.47 -21.88
N SER A 285 -32.75 -14.88 -22.88
CA SER A 285 -33.22 -15.53 -24.10
C SER A 285 -33.02 -17.04 -24.11
N LEU A 286 -32.60 -17.63 -22.98
CA LEU A 286 -32.42 -19.08 -22.90
C LEU A 286 -33.75 -19.83 -22.79
N PRO A 287 -33.90 -20.99 -23.47
CA PRO A 287 -35.15 -21.74 -23.51
C PRO A 287 -35.46 -22.49 -22.22
N HIS A 288 -34.54 -22.56 -21.28
CA HIS A 288 -34.65 -23.30 -20.02
C HIS A 288 -34.37 -22.40 -18.83
N GLY A 289 -34.85 -22.78 -17.66
CA GLY A 289 -34.49 -22.14 -16.40
C GLY A 289 -32.98 -22.21 -16.14
N VAL A 290 -32.45 -21.18 -15.55
CA VAL A 290 -31.02 -21.11 -15.18
C VAL A 290 -30.91 -20.70 -13.74
N PHE A 291 -30.21 -21.49 -12.97
CA PHE A 291 -29.76 -21.10 -11.63
C PHE A 291 -28.25 -20.81 -11.65
N ILE A 292 -27.86 -19.65 -11.14
CA ILE A 292 -26.46 -19.24 -11.11
C ILE A 292 -25.98 -19.06 -9.66
N GLU A 293 -25.10 -19.95 -9.24
CA GLU A 293 -24.31 -19.73 -8.02
C GLU A 293 -23.26 -18.67 -8.27
N CYS A 294 -23.32 -17.56 -7.54
CA CYS A 294 -22.43 -16.43 -7.70
C CYS A 294 -21.60 -16.19 -6.43
N LEU A 295 -20.28 -16.34 -6.52
CA LEU A 295 -19.34 -16.20 -5.41
C LEU A 295 -18.34 -15.05 -5.70
N ALA A 296 -18.20 -14.09 -4.77
CA ALA A 296 -17.27 -12.99 -4.96
C ALA A 296 -15.80 -13.41 -4.88
N CYS A 297 -15.50 -14.47 -4.14
CA CYS A 297 -14.16 -15.06 -4.01
C CYS A 297 -13.96 -16.17 -5.05
N ASN A 298 -12.83 -16.17 -5.75
CA ASN A 298 -12.47 -17.25 -6.67
C ASN A 298 -12.30 -18.57 -5.89
N GLY A 299 -12.94 -19.65 -6.36
CA GLY A 299 -12.90 -20.96 -5.72
C GLY A 299 -13.75 -21.09 -4.46
N GLY A 300 -14.54 -20.07 -4.10
CA GLY A 300 -15.45 -20.13 -2.95
C GLY A 300 -14.94 -19.47 -1.67
N CYS A 301 -15.68 -19.69 -0.57
CA CYS A 301 -15.38 -19.09 0.73
C CYS A 301 -14.10 -19.64 1.37
N VAL A 302 -13.66 -20.83 0.99
CA VAL A 302 -12.35 -21.40 1.37
C VAL A 302 -11.18 -20.51 0.93
N ASN A 303 -11.40 -19.60 -0.02
CA ASN A 303 -10.47 -18.59 -0.48
C ASN A 303 -10.89 -17.16 -0.08
N GLY A 304 -11.63 -17.01 1.00
CA GLY A 304 -12.12 -15.73 1.51
C GLY A 304 -10.99 -14.76 1.91
N PRO A 305 -11.31 -13.48 2.15
CA PRO A 305 -10.30 -12.44 2.40
C PRO A 305 -9.52 -12.58 3.71
N SER A 306 -9.98 -13.41 4.64
CA SER A 306 -9.30 -13.71 5.90
C SER A 306 -8.82 -15.17 5.97
N MET A 307 -8.67 -15.82 4.81
CA MET A 307 -8.00 -17.11 4.70
C MET A 307 -6.51 -16.91 4.41
N HIS A 308 -5.65 -17.59 5.15
CA HIS A 308 -4.20 -17.56 4.96
C HIS A 308 -3.77 -18.84 4.22
N GLY A 309 -3.05 -18.69 3.15
CA GLY A 309 -2.54 -19.79 2.32
C GLY A 309 -2.55 -19.44 0.84
N ASP A 310 -1.90 -20.25 0.04
CA ASP A 310 -1.96 -20.13 -1.41
C ASP A 310 -3.40 -20.31 -1.90
N GLU A 311 -3.81 -19.48 -2.88
CA GLU A 311 -5.16 -19.47 -3.47
C GLU A 311 -5.64 -20.83 -4.01
N SER A 312 -4.77 -21.82 -4.02
CA SER A 312 -4.97 -23.17 -4.51
C SER A 312 -4.80 -24.24 -3.45
N SER A 313 -5.10 -24.00 -2.17
CA SER A 313 -4.97 -25.09 -1.21
C SER A 313 -6.03 -26.15 -1.49
N ILE A 314 -5.70 -27.05 -2.44
CA ILE A 314 -6.48 -28.26 -2.75
C ILE A 314 -6.84 -29.00 -1.46
N GLY A 315 -5.89 -29.04 -0.49
CA GLY A 315 -6.13 -29.64 0.82
C GLY A 315 -7.30 -29.03 1.57
N GLY A 316 -7.44 -27.68 1.57
CA GLY A 316 -8.56 -27.04 2.25
C GLY A 316 -9.91 -27.28 1.56
N ILE A 317 -9.92 -27.37 0.21
CA ILE A 317 -11.11 -27.75 -0.56
C ILE A 317 -11.50 -29.19 -0.26
N LEU A 318 -10.53 -30.12 -0.31
CA LEU A 318 -10.76 -31.54 -0.02
C LEU A 318 -11.27 -31.76 1.40
N ALA A 319 -10.64 -31.12 2.40
CA ALA A 319 -11.10 -31.21 3.79
C ALA A 319 -12.57 -30.77 3.95
N THR A 320 -12.99 -29.73 3.24
CA THR A 320 -14.39 -29.28 3.25
C THR A 320 -15.32 -30.26 2.57
N ILE A 321 -14.90 -30.88 1.46
CA ILE A 321 -15.69 -31.88 0.72
C ILE A 321 -15.81 -33.19 1.51
N GLU A 322 -14.71 -33.67 2.12
CA GLU A 322 -14.67 -34.91 2.90
C GLU A 322 -15.58 -34.85 4.13
N GLU A 323 -15.66 -33.68 4.79
CA GLU A 323 -16.58 -33.43 5.91
C GLU A 323 -18.06 -33.32 5.48
N SER A 324 -18.32 -33.28 4.16
CA SER A 324 -19.65 -33.11 3.59
C SER A 324 -20.19 -34.44 3.10
N THR A 325 -21.41 -34.77 3.47
CA THR A 325 -22.11 -35.93 2.90
C THR A 325 -23.21 -35.43 2.00
N VAL A 326 -23.10 -35.68 0.69
CA VAL A 326 -24.15 -35.32 -0.27
C VAL A 326 -25.34 -36.26 -0.06
N ARG A 327 -26.38 -35.76 0.57
CA ARG A 327 -27.71 -36.40 0.58
C ARG A 327 -28.68 -35.40 -0.03
N ASN A 328 -29.34 -35.78 -1.11
CA ASN A 328 -30.41 -34.99 -1.74
C ASN A 328 -31.64 -34.96 -0.82
N SER A 329 -31.58 -34.12 0.22
CA SER A 329 -32.68 -33.93 1.18
C SER A 329 -33.42 -32.61 0.91
N LEU A 330 -33.77 -32.38 -0.37
CA LEU A 330 -34.52 -31.17 -0.78
C LEU A 330 -35.99 -31.20 -0.26
N ASP A 331 -36.47 -32.34 0.23
CA ASP A 331 -37.79 -32.49 0.85
C ASP A 331 -37.80 -32.10 2.34
N ARG A 332 -36.69 -31.53 2.84
CA ARG A 332 -36.59 -31.03 4.24
C ARG A 332 -37.66 -29.96 4.47
N LYS A 333 -38.49 -30.14 5.50
CA LYS A 333 -39.45 -29.12 5.91
C LYS A 333 -38.73 -27.94 6.49
N VAL A 334 -38.89 -26.77 5.86
CA VAL A 334 -38.36 -25.51 6.38
C VAL A 334 -39.42 -24.87 7.26
N GLU A 335 -39.18 -24.85 8.57
CA GLU A 335 -40.16 -24.39 9.57
C GLU A 335 -39.97 -22.93 9.97
N VAL A 336 -38.98 -22.23 9.37
CA VAL A 336 -38.69 -20.82 9.58
C VAL A 336 -38.89 -20.05 8.30
N ASP A 337 -39.48 -18.88 8.36
CA ASP A 337 -39.58 -17.99 7.21
C ASP A 337 -38.19 -17.40 6.91
N ILE A 338 -37.62 -17.76 5.78
CA ILE A 338 -36.33 -17.23 5.29
C ILE A 338 -36.49 -16.28 4.09
N SER A 339 -37.69 -15.76 3.87
CA SER A 339 -37.93 -14.80 2.81
C SER A 339 -37.15 -13.48 3.05
N GLU A 340 -36.74 -12.85 1.95
CA GLU A 340 -36.04 -11.56 1.92
C GLU A 340 -36.42 -10.83 0.63
N THR A 341 -36.36 -9.49 0.67
CA THR A 341 -36.64 -8.67 -0.51
C THR A 341 -35.43 -7.82 -0.85
N PHE A 342 -35.00 -7.88 -2.09
CA PHE A 342 -33.87 -7.08 -2.57
C PHE A 342 -34.37 -5.93 -3.45
N SER A 343 -33.84 -4.73 -3.18
CA SER A 343 -34.05 -3.55 -4.00
C SER A 343 -32.73 -3.05 -4.59
N ALA A 344 -32.79 -2.39 -5.74
CA ALA A 344 -31.63 -1.73 -6.31
C ALA A 344 -31.06 -0.64 -5.38
N ASP A 345 -29.74 -0.56 -5.31
CA ASP A 345 -28.97 0.42 -4.54
C ASP A 345 -27.99 1.14 -5.49
N VAL A 346 -28.53 1.69 -6.57
CA VAL A 346 -27.72 2.27 -7.65
C VAL A 346 -27.01 3.53 -7.17
N GLN A 347 -25.70 3.54 -7.29
CA GLN A 347 -24.88 4.71 -7.03
C GLN A 347 -24.76 5.53 -8.32
N THR A 348 -25.41 6.68 -8.37
CA THR A 348 -25.34 7.60 -9.51
C THR A 348 -24.04 8.40 -9.44
N GLU A 349 -23.12 8.15 -10.36
CA GLU A 349 -21.99 9.04 -10.59
C GLU A 349 -22.46 10.25 -11.42
N LYS A 350 -21.92 11.43 -11.11
CA LYS A 350 -22.21 12.62 -11.93
C LYS A 350 -21.73 12.38 -13.35
N PRO A 351 -22.56 12.62 -14.36
CA PRO A 351 -22.09 12.54 -15.73
C PRO A 351 -20.98 13.55 -15.96
N VAL A 352 -19.91 13.12 -16.62
CA VAL A 352 -18.75 13.93 -16.95
C VAL A 352 -18.80 14.18 -18.45
N SER A 353 -18.64 15.45 -18.87
CA SER A 353 -18.64 15.82 -20.27
C SER A 353 -17.36 15.37 -20.98
N GLU A 354 -17.42 15.24 -22.29
CA GLU A 354 -16.27 14.91 -23.13
C GLU A 354 -15.16 15.98 -23.04
N GLU A 355 -15.53 17.25 -22.86
CA GLU A 355 -14.60 18.35 -22.71
C GLU A 355 -13.83 18.28 -21.39
N GLU A 356 -14.51 17.96 -20.28
CA GLU A 356 -13.88 17.74 -18.98
C GLU A 356 -12.91 16.56 -19.02
N ILE A 357 -13.28 15.46 -19.68
CA ILE A 357 -12.39 14.29 -19.84
C ILE A 357 -11.13 14.69 -20.62
N ARG A 358 -11.26 15.41 -21.73
CA ARG A 358 -10.11 15.88 -22.52
C ARG A 358 -9.22 16.84 -21.74
N SER A 359 -9.82 17.77 -21.00
CA SER A 359 -9.08 18.66 -20.12
C SER A 359 -8.27 17.89 -19.08
N ALA A 360 -8.88 16.93 -18.40
CA ALA A 360 -8.22 16.08 -17.42
C ALA A 360 -7.10 15.21 -18.03
N LEU A 361 -7.26 14.76 -19.27
CA LEU A 361 -6.21 14.04 -20.01
C LEU A 361 -5.05 14.96 -20.37
N ALA A 362 -5.33 16.19 -20.82
CA ALA A 362 -4.31 17.19 -21.17
C ALA A 362 -3.43 17.55 -19.97
N GLU A 363 -4.00 17.66 -18.76
CA GLU A 363 -3.25 17.95 -17.53
C GLU A 363 -2.18 16.88 -17.22
N ILE A 364 -2.38 15.64 -17.65
CA ILE A 364 -1.39 14.56 -17.53
C ILE A 364 -0.56 14.36 -18.81
N GLY A 365 -0.64 15.34 -19.72
CA GLY A 365 0.14 15.39 -20.96
C GLY A 365 -0.33 14.38 -22.00
N LYS A 366 -1.64 14.17 -22.13
CA LYS A 366 -2.30 13.37 -23.15
C LYS A 366 -3.20 14.27 -23.97
N TYR A 367 -2.68 14.75 -25.09
CA TYR A 367 -3.34 15.74 -25.93
C TYR A 367 -4.07 15.09 -27.12
N ALA A 368 -3.58 13.95 -27.59
CA ALA A 368 -4.12 13.20 -28.71
C ALA A 368 -4.46 11.76 -28.31
N ALA A 369 -5.22 11.06 -29.14
CA ALA A 369 -5.62 9.66 -28.89
C ALA A 369 -4.40 8.71 -28.82
N GLU A 370 -3.34 9.01 -29.55
CA GLU A 370 -2.08 8.25 -29.57
C GLU A 370 -1.35 8.32 -28.23
N ASP A 371 -1.57 9.38 -27.44
CA ASP A 371 -1.01 9.52 -26.09
C ASP A 371 -1.72 8.63 -25.06
N GLU A 372 -2.90 8.12 -25.40
CA GLU A 372 -3.71 7.28 -24.53
C GLU A 372 -3.24 5.82 -24.55
N LEU A 373 -2.12 5.52 -23.88
CA LEU A 373 -1.49 4.20 -23.87
C LEU A 373 -2.37 3.08 -23.30
N ASN A 374 -3.41 3.42 -22.54
CA ASN A 374 -4.34 2.47 -21.89
C ASN A 374 -3.62 1.30 -21.15
N CYS A 375 -2.46 1.60 -20.54
CA CYS A 375 -1.54 0.60 -19.97
C CYS A 375 -2.03 -0.03 -18.66
N GLY A 376 -3.08 0.50 -18.04
CA GLY A 376 -3.65 0.00 -16.78
C GLY A 376 -2.78 0.23 -15.53
N GLY A 377 -1.59 0.81 -15.65
CA GLY A 377 -0.64 0.98 -14.52
C GLY A 377 -1.20 1.78 -13.35
N CYS A 378 -2.05 2.79 -13.63
CA CYS A 378 -2.76 3.58 -12.62
C CYS A 378 -3.90 2.83 -11.91
N GLY A 379 -4.24 1.63 -12.38
CA GLY A 379 -5.34 0.83 -11.84
C GLY A 379 -6.67 0.98 -12.57
N TYR A 380 -6.73 1.76 -13.64
CA TYR A 380 -7.92 1.93 -14.50
C TYR A 380 -7.67 1.32 -15.88
N PRO A 381 -8.69 0.69 -16.51
CA PRO A 381 -8.52 0.00 -17.78
C PRO A 381 -8.09 0.92 -18.93
N THR A 382 -8.64 2.14 -18.97
CA THR A 382 -8.34 3.14 -20.01
C THR A 382 -7.86 4.45 -19.38
N CYS A 383 -7.18 5.26 -20.19
CA CYS A 383 -6.79 6.61 -19.77
C CYS A 383 -8.01 7.51 -19.54
N ARG A 384 -9.10 7.26 -20.24
CA ARG A 384 -10.39 7.96 -20.05
C ARG A 384 -11.04 7.61 -18.73
N ASP A 385 -11.09 6.30 -18.34
CA ASP A 385 -11.58 5.88 -17.02
C ASP A 385 -10.76 6.52 -15.90
N PHE A 386 -9.45 6.64 -16.09
CA PHE A 386 -8.57 7.34 -15.14
C PHE A 386 -8.89 8.84 -15.04
N ALA A 387 -9.13 9.52 -16.18
CA ALA A 387 -9.53 10.92 -16.20
C ALA A 387 -10.86 11.13 -15.45
N ILE A 388 -11.86 10.29 -15.70
CA ILE A 388 -13.14 10.30 -14.98
C ILE A 388 -12.92 10.09 -13.48
N ALA A 389 -12.06 9.16 -13.10
CA ALA A 389 -11.74 8.91 -11.69
C ALA A 389 -11.05 10.12 -11.04
N ARG A 390 -10.20 10.85 -11.75
CA ARG A 390 -9.61 12.10 -11.26
C ARG A 390 -10.67 13.18 -11.05
N LEU A 391 -11.53 13.38 -12.02
CA LEU A 391 -12.63 14.36 -11.94
C LEU A 391 -13.60 14.05 -10.79
N SER A 392 -13.79 12.76 -10.51
CA SER A 392 -14.59 12.29 -9.36
C SER A 392 -13.82 12.32 -8.03
N GLY A 393 -12.58 12.81 -7.99
CA GLY A 393 -11.75 12.86 -6.78
C GLY A 393 -11.34 11.48 -6.23
N LYS A 394 -11.33 10.45 -7.09
CA LYS A 394 -10.92 9.09 -6.73
C LYS A 394 -9.45 8.80 -7.00
N ALA A 395 -8.81 9.58 -7.87
CA ALA A 395 -7.45 9.36 -8.31
C ALA A 395 -6.65 10.66 -8.41
N GLU A 396 -5.33 10.57 -8.22
CA GLU A 396 -4.37 11.66 -8.35
C GLU A 396 -3.55 11.54 -9.64
N SER A 397 -3.08 12.68 -10.17
CA SER A 397 -2.26 12.72 -11.41
C SER A 397 -1.00 11.87 -11.31
N ALA A 398 -0.40 11.78 -10.10
CA ALA A 398 0.79 10.98 -9.82
C ALA A 398 0.60 9.48 -10.04
N MET A 399 -0.63 8.98 -10.03
CA MET A 399 -0.92 7.57 -10.33
C MET A 399 -0.63 7.20 -11.79
N CYS A 400 -0.62 8.17 -12.70
CA CYS A 400 -0.29 7.90 -14.11
C CYS A 400 1.21 7.70 -14.29
N LEU A 401 1.63 6.45 -14.52
CA LEU A 401 3.06 6.09 -14.62
C LEU A 401 3.78 6.86 -15.73
N SER A 402 3.17 7.03 -16.91
CA SER A 402 3.77 7.79 -18.01
C SER A 402 3.91 9.29 -17.69
N HIS A 403 2.95 9.87 -16.96
CA HIS A 403 3.01 11.24 -16.47
C HIS A 403 4.10 11.41 -15.41
N LEU A 404 4.13 10.52 -14.42
CA LEU A 404 5.12 10.53 -13.34
C LEU A 404 6.55 10.45 -13.90
N ARG A 405 6.79 9.50 -14.82
CA ARG A 405 8.10 9.34 -15.48
C ARG A 405 8.50 10.61 -16.25
N ARG A 406 7.58 11.19 -17.01
CA ARG A 406 7.81 12.43 -17.77
C ARG A 406 8.12 13.61 -16.86
N MET A 407 7.39 13.74 -15.74
CA MET A 407 7.62 14.79 -14.77
C MET A 407 8.97 14.64 -14.06
N ALA A 408 9.34 13.42 -13.68
CA ALA A 408 10.64 13.12 -13.09
C ALA A 408 11.78 13.49 -14.06
N GLN A 409 11.67 13.10 -15.31
CA GLN A 409 12.65 13.43 -16.35
C GLN A 409 12.76 14.93 -16.63
N LYS A 410 11.61 15.63 -16.72
CA LYS A 410 11.62 17.10 -16.88
C LYS A 410 12.28 17.81 -15.69
N LYS A 411 12.03 17.36 -14.46
CA LYS A 411 12.68 17.92 -13.26
C LYS A 411 14.18 17.66 -13.27
N SER A 412 14.61 16.45 -13.61
CA SER A 412 16.03 16.09 -13.72
C SER A 412 16.74 16.94 -14.76
N ASN A 413 16.20 16.99 -15.98
CA ASN A 413 16.78 17.76 -17.08
C ASN A 413 16.84 19.27 -16.76
N ALA A 414 15.81 19.82 -16.10
CA ALA A 414 15.82 21.22 -15.69
C ALA A 414 16.92 21.50 -14.66
N LEU A 415 17.11 20.64 -13.65
CA LEU A 415 18.16 20.80 -12.66
C LEU A 415 19.54 20.73 -13.33
N ILE A 416 19.81 19.71 -14.13
CA ILE A 416 21.08 19.54 -14.87
C ILE A 416 21.38 20.77 -15.72
N LYS A 417 20.38 21.28 -16.46
CA LYS A 417 20.55 22.42 -17.36
C LYS A 417 20.89 23.72 -16.65
N TYR A 418 20.31 23.99 -15.48
CA TYR A 418 20.46 25.28 -14.79
C TYR A 418 21.52 25.27 -13.69
N ILE A 419 22.17 24.14 -13.41
CA ILE A 419 23.34 24.10 -12.52
C ILE A 419 24.50 24.86 -13.17
N PRO A 420 25.09 25.87 -12.47
CA PRO A 420 26.17 26.68 -13.04
C PRO A 420 27.51 25.94 -13.15
N SER A 421 27.63 24.79 -12.54
CA SER A 421 28.79 23.90 -12.63
C SER A 421 28.62 22.92 -13.79
N GLY A 422 29.73 22.46 -14.35
CA GLY A 422 29.73 21.36 -15.32
C GLY A 422 29.22 20.08 -14.67
N VAL A 423 28.20 19.47 -15.27
CA VAL A 423 27.65 18.16 -14.85
C VAL A 423 27.83 17.18 -15.99
N VAL A 424 28.37 16.01 -15.69
CA VAL A 424 28.48 14.91 -16.64
C VAL A 424 28.09 13.59 -15.97
N ILE A 425 27.35 12.75 -16.68
CA ILE A 425 26.98 11.40 -16.28
C ILE A 425 27.54 10.45 -17.33
N ALA A 426 28.23 9.39 -16.89
CA ALA A 426 28.83 8.40 -17.77
C ALA A 426 28.44 6.98 -17.35
N ASP A 427 28.47 6.07 -18.34
CA ASP A 427 28.26 4.65 -18.11
C ASP A 427 29.54 3.95 -17.64
N ARG A 428 29.45 2.65 -17.40
CA ARG A 428 30.58 1.79 -16.98
C ARG A 428 31.76 1.74 -17.96
N ASN A 429 31.53 2.12 -19.22
CA ASN A 429 32.54 2.16 -20.25
C ASN A 429 33.10 3.59 -20.43
N LEU A 430 32.77 4.51 -19.51
CA LEU A 430 33.12 5.92 -19.56
C LEU A 430 32.57 6.63 -20.82
N LYS A 431 31.45 6.17 -21.37
CA LYS A 431 30.69 6.88 -22.39
C LYS A 431 29.68 7.81 -21.74
N ILE A 432 29.62 9.04 -22.22
CA ILE A 432 28.70 10.04 -21.70
C ILE A 432 27.25 9.61 -21.96
N ILE A 433 26.45 9.57 -20.90
CA ILE A 433 24.99 9.39 -20.98
C ILE A 433 24.33 10.75 -21.17
N GLU A 434 24.78 11.75 -20.39
CA GLU A 434 24.23 13.11 -20.42
C GLU A 434 25.26 14.08 -19.84
N CYS A 435 25.34 15.31 -20.38
CA CYS A 435 26.05 16.40 -19.76
C CYS A 435 25.29 17.72 -19.96
N ASN A 436 25.62 18.74 -19.17
CA ASN A 436 25.05 20.06 -19.35
C ASN A 436 25.94 20.98 -20.19
N GLU A 437 25.38 22.11 -20.61
CA GLU A 437 26.09 23.13 -21.39
C GLU A 437 27.29 23.70 -20.65
N ALA A 438 27.20 23.85 -19.33
CA ALA A 438 28.31 24.32 -18.51
C ALA A 438 29.52 23.38 -18.58
N PHE A 439 29.30 22.05 -18.56
CA PHE A 439 30.36 21.07 -18.77
C PHE A 439 31.04 21.27 -20.13
N ALA A 440 30.26 21.33 -21.20
CA ALA A 440 30.83 21.51 -22.53
C ALA A 440 31.66 22.80 -22.66
N SER A 441 31.19 23.89 -22.05
CA SER A 441 31.88 25.18 -22.04
C SER A 441 33.18 25.22 -21.21
N LEU A 442 33.33 24.34 -20.20
CA LEU A 442 34.54 24.26 -19.38
C LEU A 442 35.74 23.69 -20.14
N PHE A 443 35.49 22.74 -21.08
CA PHE A 443 36.54 21.92 -21.71
C PHE A 443 36.85 22.31 -23.18
N GLY A 444 36.51 23.53 -23.57
CA GLY A 444 36.96 24.13 -24.82
C GLY A 444 35.89 24.29 -25.89
N GLU A 445 36.25 25.09 -26.91
CA GLU A 445 35.34 25.44 -28.03
C GLU A 445 34.90 24.22 -28.84
N ASP A 446 35.77 23.24 -29.05
CA ASP A 446 35.46 22.02 -29.80
C ASP A 446 34.40 21.19 -29.09
N THR A 447 34.49 21.05 -27.77
CA THR A 447 33.50 20.34 -26.92
C THR A 447 32.17 21.11 -26.93
N LYS A 448 32.23 22.45 -26.89
CA LYS A 448 31.04 23.30 -26.95
C LYS A 448 30.35 23.18 -28.32
N MET A 449 31.09 23.22 -29.43
CA MET A 449 30.54 23.02 -30.77
C MET A 449 29.92 21.63 -30.94
N ALA A 450 30.54 20.59 -30.40
CA ALA A 450 29.97 19.24 -30.40
C ALA A 450 28.65 19.18 -29.59
N TYR A 451 28.59 19.85 -28.43
CA TYR A 451 27.36 19.95 -27.63
C TYR A 451 26.24 20.70 -28.35
N ASP A 452 26.58 21.79 -29.06
CA ASP A 452 25.60 22.57 -29.82
C ASP A 452 25.02 21.76 -31.00
N ALA A 453 25.82 20.85 -31.57
CA ALA A 453 25.37 19.91 -32.60
C ALA A 453 24.55 18.75 -32.04
N GLU A 454 24.94 18.19 -30.89
CA GLU A 454 24.27 17.09 -30.20
C GLU A 454 24.21 17.37 -28.69
N PRO A 455 23.13 18.03 -28.21
CA PRO A 455 22.97 18.36 -26.80
C PRO A 455 22.99 17.14 -25.90
N GLY A 456 23.86 17.20 -24.85
CA GLY A 456 24.06 16.10 -23.91
C GLY A 456 25.26 15.21 -24.24
N LEU A 457 25.85 15.30 -25.44
CA LEU A 457 27.00 14.51 -25.93
C LEU A 457 26.84 13.00 -25.70
N ALA A 458 25.64 12.46 -25.84
CA ALA A 458 25.35 11.07 -25.53
C ALA A 458 26.18 10.12 -26.42
N GLY A 459 26.90 9.17 -25.79
CA GLY A 459 27.74 8.18 -26.46
C GLY A 459 29.18 8.64 -26.73
N ALA A 460 29.51 9.93 -26.53
CA ALA A 460 30.89 10.40 -26.63
C ALA A 460 31.79 9.77 -25.53
N GLU A 461 33.05 9.56 -25.86
CA GLU A 461 34.00 8.99 -24.89
C GLU A 461 34.51 10.09 -23.95
N LEU A 462 34.35 9.90 -22.65
CA LEU A 462 34.72 10.88 -21.63
C LEU A 462 36.25 11.17 -21.66
N CYS A 463 37.06 10.17 -21.99
CA CYS A 463 38.52 10.30 -22.09
C CYS A 463 39.01 11.24 -23.21
N THR A 464 38.16 11.57 -24.17
CA THR A 464 38.50 12.56 -25.21
C THR A 464 38.35 14.00 -24.73
N ILE A 465 37.66 14.20 -23.60
CA ILE A 465 37.33 15.51 -23.06
C ILE A 465 38.11 15.79 -21.76
N LEU A 466 38.25 14.78 -20.90
CA LEU A 466 38.88 14.85 -19.57
C LEU A 466 40.14 14.01 -19.49
N ASP A 467 41.22 14.56 -18.92
CA ASP A 467 42.46 13.82 -18.68
C ASP A 467 42.41 12.94 -17.42
N PHE A 468 41.53 13.24 -16.43
CA PHE A 468 41.42 12.52 -15.15
C PHE A 468 40.32 11.44 -15.10
N THR A 469 40.06 10.78 -16.20
CA THR A 469 39.02 9.74 -16.29
C THR A 469 39.27 8.49 -15.42
N GLU A 470 40.52 8.24 -15.00
CA GLU A 470 40.88 7.18 -14.04
C GLU A 470 40.16 7.31 -12.68
N LEU A 471 39.81 8.54 -12.31
CA LEU A 471 39.07 8.81 -11.07
C LEU A 471 37.63 8.33 -11.16
N PHE A 472 37.00 8.45 -12.32
CA PHE A 472 35.66 7.90 -12.59
C PHE A 472 35.66 6.37 -12.51
N ASP A 473 36.68 5.72 -13.11
CA ASP A 473 36.85 4.27 -13.03
C ASP A 473 37.04 3.81 -11.56
N THR A 474 37.75 4.59 -10.75
CA THR A 474 37.92 4.31 -9.32
C THR A 474 36.58 4.34 -8.58
N VAL A 475 35.74 5.35 -8.83
CA VAL A 475 34.39 5.45 -8.22
C VAL A 475 33.49 4.33 -8.72
N LEU A 476 33.51 3.99 -10.00
CA LEU A 476 32.78 2.84 -10.56
C LEU A 476 33.18 1.52 -9.89
N LYS A 477 34.49 1.30 -9.66
CA LYS A 477 35.01 0.05 -9.03
C LYS A 477 34.71 -0.01 -7.54
N THR A 478 34.83 1.10 -6.83
CA THR A 478 34.72 1.12 -5.36
C THR A 478 33.31 1.42 -4.85
N GLY A 479 32.47 2.08 -5.69
CA GLY A 479 31.16 2.58 -5.29
C GLY A 479 31.22 3.75 -4.28
N LYS A 480 32.41 4.32 -4.00
CA LYS A 480 32.60 5.41 -3.03
C LYS A 480 32.79 6.72 -3.76
N ASP A 481 32.12 7.75 -3.27
CA ASP A 481 32.26 9.10 -3.79
C ASP A 481 33.66 9.65 -3.56
N LEU A 482 34.14 10.48 -4.50
CA LEU A 482 35.43 11.11 -4.48
C LEU A 482 35.27 12.63 -4.58
N ILE A 483 35.88 13.37 -3.65
CA ILE A 483 35.88 14.84 -3.65
C ILE A 483 37.33 15.30 -3.77
N LEU A 484 37.64 16.09 -4.80
CA LEU A 484 38.94 16.65 -5.08
C LEU A 484 38.82 18.16 -5.13
N ASN A 485 39.63 18.84 -4.36
CA ASN A 485 39.73 20.29 -4.37
C ASN A 485 41.01 20.71 -5.10
N ASN A 486 40.91 21.79 -5.88
CA ASN A 486 42.04 22.40 -6.56
C ASN A 486 42.78 21.45 -7.52
N GLN A 487 42.03 20.62 -8.23
CA GLN A 487 42.56 19.78 -9.31
C GLN A 487 42.98 20.69 -10.48
N MET A 488 44.26 20.66 -10.83
CA MET A 488 44.77 21.40 -12.00
C MET A 488 44.58 20.56 -13.28
N GLU A 489 44.04 21.20 -14.30
CA GLU A 489 43.99 20.67 -15.66
C GLU A 489 44.22 21.80 -16.65
N LYS A 490 45.27 21.67 -17.44
CA LYS A 490 45.77 22.74 -18.33
C LYS A 490 45.97 24.02 -17.52
N ASP A 491 45.34 25.12 -17.88
CA ASP A 491 45.47 26.44 -17.22
C ASP A 491 44.33 26.75 -16.25
N LYS A 492 43.52 25.74 -15.85
CA LYS A 492 42.35 25.90 -14.98
C LYS A 492 42.47 25.08 -13.70
N ILE A 493 41.81 25.58 -12.66
CA ILE A 493 41.71 24.92 -11.36
C ILE A 493 40.25 24.53 -11.15
N PHE A 494 40.01 23.23 -10.91
CA PHE A 494 38.69 22.69 -10.70
C PHE A 494 38.50 22.10 -9.30
N ASN A 495 37.29 22.30 -8.76
CA ASN A 495 36.78 21.41 -7.71
C ASN A 495 35.93 20.35 -8.39
N VAL A 496 36.27 19.09 -8.13
CA VAL A 496 35.62 17.92 -8.79
C VAL A 496 35.01 17.03 -7.72
N THR A 497 33.72 16.76 -7.84
CA THR A 497 33.03 15.77 -7.04
C THR A 497 32.53 14.66 -7.97
N ILE A 498 33.03 13.44 -7.79
CA ILE A 498 32.62 12.27 -8.56
C ILE A 498 31.86 11.34 -7.62
N PHE A 499 30.67 10.92 -8.02
CA PHE A 499 29.77 10.13 -7.18
C PHE A 499 29.12 8.99 -7.96
N SER A 500 28.79 7.90 -7.26
CA SER A 500 28.11 6.74 -7.83
C SER A 500 26.60 7.01 -7.90
N ILE A 501 26.03 6.99 -9.10
CA ILE A 501 24.56 7.06 -9.30
C ILE A 501 23.97 5.65 -9.20
N GLU A 502 24.60 4.69 -9.88
CA GLU A 502 24.28 3.27 -9.78
C GLU A 502 25.58 2.50 -9.61
N PRO A 503 25.76 1.77 -8.50
CA PRO A 503 27.02 1.09 -8.21
C PRO A 503 27.47 0.22 -9.38
N HIS A 504 28.74 0.39 -9.78
CA HIS A 504 29.40 -0.34 -10.88
C HIS A 504 28.78 -0.15 -12.28
N GLN A 505 27.80 0.73 -12.46
CA GLN A 505 27.10 0.93 -13.73
C GLN A 505 27.15 2.38 -14.21
N ILE A 506 26.82 3.34 -13.33
CA ILE A 506 26.67 4.74 -13.69
C ILE A 506 27.37 5.63 -12.67
N VAL A 507 28.17 6.56 -13.16
CA VAL A 507 28.91 7.55 -12.38
C VAL A 507 28.55 8.95 -12.84
N GLY A 508 28.41 9.87 -11.89
CA GLY A 508 28.20 11.29 -12.17
C GLY A 508 29.36 12.13 -11.66
N ALA A 509 29.59 13.28 -12.27
CA ALA A 509 30.52 14.27 -11.72
C ALA A 509 29.96 15.67 -11.79
N ILE A 510 30.31 16.49 -10.78
CA ILE A 510 30.10 17.93 -10.74
C ILE A 510 31.48 18.59 -10.76
N ILE A 511 31.72 19.42 -11.73
CA ILE A 511 32.99 20.09 -11.99
C ILE A 511 32.81 21.61 -11.93
N GLN A 512 33.47 22.24 -11.00
CA GLN A 512 33.36 23.69 -10.80
C GLN A 512 34.71 24.34 -11.09
N ASP A 513 34.75 25.32 -11.99
CA ASP A 513 35.91 26.17 -12.25
C ASP A 513 36.08 27.18 -11.09
N VAL A 514 37.16 27.04 -10.37
CA VAL A 514 37.53 27.92 -9.24
C VAL A 514 38.76 28.75 -9.53
N THR A 515 39.26 28.76 -10.76
CA THR A 515 40.50 29.44 -11.17
C THR A 515 40.55 30.88 -10.72
N GLN A 516 39.53 31.68 -11.00
CA GLN A 516 39.49 33.09 -10.59
C GLN A 516 39.44 33.26 -9.06
N THR A 517 38.76 32.33 -8.38
CA THR A 517 38.64 32.39 -6.91
C THR A 517 39.99 32.09 -6.25
N GLU A 518 40.70 31.08 -6.72
CA GLU A 518 42.00 30.72 -6.20
C GLU A 518 43.05 31.77 -6.58
N MET A 519 43.06 32.29 -7.79
CA MET A 519 43.93 33.43 -8.18
C MET A 519 43.70 34.66 -7.29
N ARG A 520 42.46 34.98 -6.97
CA ARG A 520 42.16 36.09 -6.02
C ARG A 520 42.65 35.76 -4.60
N ARG A 521 42.53 34.55 -4.16
CA ARG A 521 43.07 34.12 -2.86
C ARG A 521 44.57 34.23 -2.79
N GLU A 522 45.28 33.81 -3.83
CA GLU A 522 46.72 33.96 -3.92
C GLU A 522 47.14 35.44 -3.89
N GLN A 523 46.50 36.30 -4.69
CA GLN A 523 46.75 37.74 -4.69
C GLN A 523 46.48 38.38 -3.32
N ILE A 524 45.45 37.97 -2.61
CA ILE A 524 45.16 38.46 -1.26
C ILE A 524 46.22 37.96 -0.29
N ALA A 525 46.65 36.69 -0.40
CA ALA A 525 47.73 36.15 0.44
C ALA A 525 49.07 36.84 0.19
N GLU A 526 49.43 37.11 -1.08
CA GLU A 526 50.64 37.89 -1.42
C GLU A 526 50.59 39.31 -0.85
N LYS A 527 49.48 40.04 -1.03
CA LYS A 527 49.31 41.36 -0.43
C LYS A 527 49.35 41.34 1.09
N ALA A 528 48.74 40.34 1.71
CA ALA A 528 48.81 40.20 3.15
C ALA A 528 50.26 39.97 3.63
N ASN A 529 51.00 39.11 2.94
CA ASN A 529 52.42 38.88 3.23
C ASN A 529 53.29 40.14 3.02
N GLU A 530 53.00 40.92 1.96
CA GLU A 530 53.68 42.21 1.74
C GLU A 530 53.43 43.20 2.89
N VAL A 531 52.17 43.31 3.33
CA VAL A 531 51.80 44.17 4.47
C VAL A 531 52.46 43.68 5.77
N ILE A 532 52.47 42.37 6.03
CA ILE A 532 53.15 41.79 7.19
C ILE A 532 54.64 42.13 7.13
N LYS A 533 55.30 41.96 5.98
CA LYS A 533 56.68 42.27 5.80
C LYS A 533 56.97 43.75 6.08
N LYS A 534 56.19 44.68 5.52
CA LYS A 534 56.26 46.11 5.77
C LYS A 534 56.04 46.45 7.26
N ASN A 535 55.10 45.82 7.92
CA ASN A 535 54.85 46.00 9.34
C ASN A 535 56.08 45.53 10.18
N VAL A 536 56.62 44.35 9.86
CA VAL A 536 57.82 43.82 10.53
C VAL A 536 59.02 44.79 10.36
N GLU A 537 59.24 45.24 9.12
CA GLU A 537 60.29 46.26 8.86
C GLU A 537 60.07 47.56 9.65
N THR A 538 58.83 48.02 9.75
CA THR A 538 58.45 49.21 10.51
C THR A 538 58.66 49.00 12.00
N VAL A 539 58.26 47.87 12.55
CA VAL A 539 58.47 47.49 13.95
C VAL A 539 60.00 47.39 14.28
N GLN A 540 60.79 46.82 13.35
CA GLN A 540 62.25 46.75 13.49
C GLN A 540 62.88 48.15 13.52
N LYS A 541 62.45 49.09 12.63
CA LYS A 541 62.91 50.50 12.66
C LYS A 541 62.50 51.17 13.94
N ILE A 542 61.27 51.02 14.41
CA ILE A 542 60.84 51.59 15.71
C ILE A 542 61.65 51.00 16.86
N ALA A 543 61.91 49.69 16.87
CA ALA A 543 62.80 49.09 17.92
C ALA A 543 64.22 49.60 17.86
N MET A 544 64.76 49.81 16.64
CA MET A 544 66.10 50.43 16.48
C MET A 544 66.12 51.86 16.98
N TYR A 545 65.13 52.70 16.60
CA TYR A 545 65.03 54.07 17.10
C TYR A 545 64.81 54.13 18.61
N LEU A 546 64.00 53.24 19.19
CA LEU A 546 63.83 53.14 20.63
C LEU A 546 65.13 52.71 21.33
N GLY A 547 65.89 51.78 20.72
CA GLY A 547 67.16 51.33 21.19
C GLY A 547 68.23 52.48 21.19
N GLU A 548 68.27 53.24 20.07
CA GLU A 548 69.12 54.43 19.98
C GLU A 548 68.75 55.49 21.04
N HIS A 549 67.46 55.82 21.17
CA HIS A 549 66.96 56.75 22.16
C HIS A 549 67.21 56.28 23.61
N MET A 550 67.08 54.97 23.89
CA MET A 550 67.45 54.42 25.19
C MET A 550 68.95 54.55 25.47
N ALA A 551 69.78 54.26 24.46
CA ALA A 551 71.23 54.43 24.60
C ALA A 551 71.63 55.91 24.83
N ASP A 552 71.04 56.84 24.05
CA ASP A 552 71.23 58.27 24.25
C ASP A 552 70.74 58.74 25.63
N THR A 553 69.59 58.22 26.08
CA THR A 553 69.06 58.53 27.42
C THR A 553 69.96 57.97 28.53
N GLU A 554 70.46 56.74 28.33
CA GLU A 554 71.40 56.11 29.28
C GLU A 554 72.74 56.87 29.37
N ILE A 555 73.25 57.34 28.21
CA ILE A 555 74.45 58.20 28.15
C ILE A 555 74.18 59.50 28.90
N LEU A 556 73.07 60.20 28.62
CA LEU A 556 72.69 61.44 29.31
C LEU A 556 72.49 61.23 30.82
N LEU A 557 71.83 60.13 31.21
CA LEU A 557 71.67 59.79 32.62
C LEU A 557 73.05 59.49 33.31
N HIS A 558 73.97 58.85 32.57
CA HIS A 558 75.34 58.59 33.05
C HIS A 558 76.15 59.89 33.18
N GLU A 559 75.99 60.82 32.23
CA GLU A 559 76.63 62.16 32.34
C GLU A 559 76.05 62.93 33.52
N VAL A 560 74.77 62.96 33.72
CA VAL A 560 74.12 63.59 34.88
C VAL A 560 74.58 62.92 36.18
N ALA A 561 74.63 61.61 36.26
CA ALA A 561 75.05 60.86 37.43
C ALA A 561 76.54 61.07 37.74
N SER A 562 77.41 61.25 36.72
CA SER A 562 78.83 61.56 36.92
C SER A 562 79.04 63.00 37.36
N GLY A 563 78.22 63.97 36.96
CA GLY A 563 78.23 65.36 37.41
C GLY A 563 77.85 65.55 38.88
N TYR A 564 77.15 64.60 39.48
CA TYR A 564 76.79 64.60 40.90
C TYR A 564 77.74 63.85 41.80
N LYS A 565 78.95 63.39 41.34
CA LYS A 565 79.98 62.85 42.21
C LYS A 565 80.65 64.00 42.92
N ALA A 566 80.38 64.20 44.19
CA ALA A 566 80.97 65.17 45.09
C ALA A 566 82.48 65.02 45.09
N LYS A 567 83.25 66.20 44.98
CA LYS A 567 84.72 66.28 45.20
C LYS A 567 85.07 65.70 46.56
N PRO A 568 86.14 64.96 46.69
CA PRO A 568 86.62 64.50 48.00
C PRO A 568 87.13 65.69 48.79
N LYS A 569 86.68 65.86 50.01
CA LYS A 569 87.27 66.77 50.99
C LYS A 569 88.64 66.23 51.35
N ASN A 570 89.68 67.11 51.14
CA ASN A 570 91.00 66.91 51.66
C ASN A 570 91.03 66.92 53.20
N PRO A 571 91.79 66.08 53.85
CA PRO A 571 91.98 66.08 55.29
C PRO A 571 93.25 66.85 55.66
N SER A 572 93.16 68.01 56.24
CA SER A 572 94.14 68.55 57.10
C SER A 572 93.58 69.80 57.84
N GLU A 573 93.45 69.74 59.02
CA GLU A 573 93.95 70.57 60.12
C GLU A 573 93.22 70.33 61.42
N GLN A 574 93.92 69.86 62.17
CA GLN A 574 93.95 69.62 63.58
C GLN A 574 93.65 70.85 64.47
N ALA A 575 93.25 70.50 65.60
CA ALA A 575 93.52 71.02 66.87
C ALA A 575 92.76 72.25 67.39
N GLY A 576 92.30 72.02 68.49
CA GLY A 576 92.21 73.07 69.50
C GLY A 576 90.87 73.31 70.15
N GLY A 577 90.65 72.71 71.25
CA GLY A 577 89.68 73.11 72.21
C GLY A 577 88.66 72.10 72.58
#